data_f70ebeff4dd611dabcab4903c7d97c58
#
_entry.id   f70ebeff4dd611dabcab4903c7d97c58
#
_cell.length_a   1.000
_cell.length_b   1.000
_cell.length_c   1.000
_cell.angle_alpha   90.00
_cell.angle_beta   90.00
_cell.angle_gamma   90.00
#
_symmetry.space_group_name_H-M   'P 1'
#
loop_
_entity.id
_entity.type
_entity.pdbx_description
1 polymer ?
#
loop_
_entity_poly.entity_id
_entity_poly.type
_entity_poly.pdbx_seq_one_letter_code
_entity_poly.pdbx_strand_id
1 'polypeptide(L)'
;MRVSYLAAPKTTLDGAPILTATVVSTDLPFPLKVRGKVRDVYDLGDALLMVATDRVSAFDVVMPTPIPRKGEVLTLVSAWWFARTTDLVPNHFLSVDPDEIAERHPDLAPHRETWARRSMLVRKLHPFPVECVVRGYISGSAWKEYRASGTLAGEPLPTGLQESDRLDPPVFSPATKAESGHDENIPFWRMEQIVGTEPAARLRDVSLAVYARGREVAAEKGIIIADTKFEFGRDGDGAIVLMDEVMTPDSSRFWPREAYGPGRGQPSLDKQPLRDWLEELCAEGRWDKTAPRHPLSLIHI
;
A
#
# COMPACT_ATOMS: atom_id res chain seq x y z
N MET A 1 -14.64 -17.09 -11.61
CA MET A 1 -14.61 -15.76 -12.22
C MET A 1 -13.38 -15.66 -13.12
N ARG A 2 -13.54 -15.56 -14.44
CA ARG A 2 -12.40 -15.39 -15.34
C ARG A 2 -11.98 -13.93 -15.30
N VAL A 3 -10.83 -13.63 -14.71
CA VAL A 3 -10.19 -12.32 -14.88
C VAL A 3 -9.70 -12.30 -16.33
N SER A 4 -10.39 -11.57 -17.20
CA SER A 4 -9.93 -11.32 -18.56
C SER A 4 -8.64 -10.51 -18.45
N TYR A 5 -7.52 -11.10 -18.80
CA TYR A 5 -6.26 -10.38 -18.95
C TYR A 5 -6.44 -9.33 -20.04
N LEU A 6 -6.43 -8.06 -19.65
CA LEU A 6 -6.34 -6.96 -20.59
C LEU A 6 -5.13 -7.18 -21.49
N ALA A 7 -5.34 -7.23 -22.80
CA ALA A 7 -4.28 -7.34 -23.77
C ALA A 7 -3.21 -6.27 -23.52
N ALA A 8 -1.95 -6.67 -23.64
CA ALA A 8 -0.82 -5.74 -23.56
C ALA A 8 -1.06 -4.55 -24.52
N PRO A 9 -0.74 -3.32 -24.12
CA PRO A 9 -0.88 -2.17 -24.99
C PRO A 9 -0.11 -2.41 -26.27
N LYS A 10 -0.76 -2.21 -27.43
CA LYS A 10 -0.10 -2.27 -28.73
C LYS A 10 0.98 -1.19 -28.74
N THR A 11 2.24 -1.60 -28.78
CA THR A 11 3.34 -0.70 -29.10
C THR A 11 3.11 -0.18 -30.51
N THR A 12 3.13 1.14 -30.68
CA THR A 12 3.24 1.73 -32.02
C THR A 12 4.61 1.35 -32.61
N LEU A 13 4.65 1.04 -33.90
CA LEU A 13 5.83 0.56 -34.59
C LEU A 13 7.02 1.54 -34.62
N ASP A 14 6.90 2.73 -34.04
CA ASP A 14 7.91 3.81 -34.07
C ASP A 14 8.70 3.96 -32.75
N GLY A 15 8.57 3.05 -31.80
CA GLY A 15 9.45 3.00 -30.61
C GLY A 15 9.45 4.22 -29.69
N ALA A 16 8.59 5.21 -29.92
CA ALA A 16 8.44 6.34 -29.00
C ALA A 16 7.68 5.90 -27.75
N PRO A 17 8.16 6.19 -26.53
CA PRO A 17 7.40 5.92 -25.31
C PRO A 17 6.11 6.72 -25.39
N ILE A 18 4.95 6.03 -25.29
CA ILE A 18 3.68 6.70 -25.05
C ILE A 18 3.79 7.31 -23.65
N LEU A 19 4.20 8.57 -23.57
CA LEU A 19 4.10 9.38 -22.36
C LEU A 19 2.61 9.61 -22.10
N THR A 20 1.95 8.66 -21.45
CA THR A 20 0.60 8.89 -20.94
C THR A 20 0.67 10.06 -19.98
N ALA A 21 -0.21 11.04 -20.14
CA ALA A 21 -0.28 12.19 -19.25
C ALA A 21 -0.40 11.69 -17.79
N THR A 22 0.42 12.24 -16.90
CA THR A 22 0.35 11.91 -15.47
C THR A 22 -0.94 12.46 -14.85
N VAL A 23 -1.59 11.68 -14.01
CA VAL A 23 -2.80 12.08 -13.28
C VAL A 23 -2.43 12.36 -11.84
N VAL A 24 -2.40 13.65 -11.48
CA VAL A 24 -2.07 14.11 -10.12
C VAL A 24 -3.29 14.52 -9.30
N SER A 25 -4.41 14.78 -9.94
CA SER A 25 -5.70 15.05 -9.31
C SER A 25 -6.81 14.64 -10.24
N THR A 26 -7.97 14.33 -9.67
CA THR A 26 -9.16 14.00 -10.43
C THR A 26 -10.30 14.94 -10.05
N ASP A 27 -11.21 15.16 -11.00
CA ASP A 27 -12.47 15.90 -10.81
C ASP A 27 -13.56 15.13 -11.57
N LEU A 28 -14.36 14.39 -10.81
CA LEU A 28 -15.40 13.52 -11.33
C LEU A 28 -16.77 14.02 -10.86
N PRO A 29 -17.88 13.74 -11.58
CA PRO A 29 -19.22 14.27 -11.27
C PRO A 29 -19.88 13.57 -10.07
N PHE A 30 -19.10 13.22 -9.05
CA PHE A 30 -19.54 12.58 -7.81
C PHE A 30 -18.92 13.26 -6.61
N PRO A 31 -19.55 13.18 -5.41
CA PRO A 31 -18.98 13.74 -4.20
C PRO A 31 -17.59 13.15 -3.90
N LEU A 32 -16.59 14.02 -3.85
CA LEU A 32 -15.25 13.66 -3.40
C LEU A 32 -15.29 13.46 -1.88
N LYS A 33 -15.17 12.21 -1.43
CA LYS A 33 -15.21 11.85 -0.02
C LYS A 33 -13.87 12.15 0.67
N VAL A 34 -12.77 11.78 0.01
CA VAL A 34 -11.41 11.98 0.53
C VAL A 34 -10.45 12.23 -0.63
N ARG A 35 -9.59 13.24 -0.46
CA ARG A 35 -8.37 13.40 -1.26
C ARG A 35 -7.17 13.05 -0.39
N GLY A 36 -6.73 11.80 -0.48
CA GLY A 36 -5.58 11.31 0.25
C GLY A 36 -4.24 11.71 -0.39
N LYS A 37 -3.14 11.28 0.21
CA LYS A 37 -1.79 11.57 -0.29
C LYS A 37 -1.55 11.08 -1.72
N VAL A 38 -2.14 9.92 -2.10
CA VAL A 38 -1.92 9.27 -3.41
C VAL A 38 -3.22 8.82 -4.08
N ARG A 39 -4.37 8.87 -3.41
CA ARG A 39 -5.67 8.44 -3.93
C ARG A 39 -6.74 9.50 -3.74
N ASP A 40 -7.67 9.59 -4.68
CA ASP A 40 -8.90 10.33 -4.58
C ASP A 40 -10.06 9.32 -4.47
N VAL A 41 -10.97 9.48 -3.51
CA VAL A 41 -12.08 8.55 -3.25
C VAL A 41 -13.40 9.28 -3.44
N TYR A 42 -14.22 8.78 -4.36
CA TYR A 42 -15.53 9.32 -4.69
C TYR A 42 -16.65 8.43 -4.15
N ASP A 43 -17.72 9.05 -3.69
CA ASP A 43 -18.93 8.37 -3.25
C ASP A 43 -19.91 8.27 -4.43
N LEU A 44 -20.14 7.04 -4.90
CA LEU A 44 -21.06 6.77 -6.02
C LEU A 44 -22.49 6.41 -5.55
N GLY A 45 -22.78 6.54 -4.25
CA GLY A 45 -24.06 6.17 -3.64
C GLY A 45 -24.04 4.75 -3.07
N ASP A 46 -24.02 3.74 -3.89
CA ASP A 46 -23.99 2.32 -3.49
C ASP A 46 -22.55 1.77 -3.25
N ALA A 47 -21.55 2.42 -3.85
CA ALA A 47 -20.13 2.01 -3.80
C ALA A 47 -19.21 3.21 -3.63
N LEU A 48 -17.91 2.95 -3.51
CA LEU A 48 -16.87 3.97 -3.63
C LEU A 48 -16.02 3.69 -4.88
N LEU A 49 -15.61 4.76 -5.57
CA LEU A 49 -14.58 4.70 -6.59
C LEU A 49 -13.27 5.22 -6.01
N MET A 50 -12.30 4.34 -5.85
CA MET A 50 -10.94 4.68 -5.40
C MET A 50 -10.05 4.91 -6.60
N VAL A 51 -9.64 6.15 -6.84
CA VAL A 51 -8.77 6.52 -7.97
C VAL A 51 -7.35 6.69 -7.47
N ALA A 52 -6.46 5.78 -7.81
CA ALA A 52 -5.04 5.89 -7.54
C ALA A 52 -4.41 6.88 -8.54
N THR A 53 -3.84 7.95 -8.04
CA THR A 53 -3.14 8.96 -8.84
C THR A 53 -1.67 8.60 -9.01
N ASP A 54 -0.97 9.37 -9.84
CA ASP A 54 0.47 9.21 -10.03
C ASP A 54 1.30 9.99 -8.98
N ARG A 55 0.62 10.62 -8.00
CA ARG A 55 1.29 11.22 -6.83
C ARG A 55 2.10 10.15 -6.08
N VAL A 56 3.24 10.54 -5.58
CA VAL A 56 4.05 9.74 -4.66
C VAL A 56 4.23 10.50 -3.34
N SER A 57 4.16 9.78 -2.23
CA SER A 57 4.40 10.36 -0.91
C SER A 57 5.47 9.57 -0.16
N ALA A 58 6.33 10.29 0.55
CA ALA A 58 7.29 9.74 1.49
C ALA A 58 7.38 10.64 2.71
N PHE A 59 7.55 10.07 3.93
CA PHE A 59 7.57 10.81 5.20
C PHE A 59 6.35 11.73 5.37
N ASP A 60 5.16 11.25 4.96
CA ASP A 60 3.88 11.97 4.96
C ASP A 60 3.80 13.21 4.06
N VAL A 61 4.82 13.49 3.28
CA VAL A 61 4.87 14.58 2.31
C VAL A 61 4.56 14.05 0.91
N VAL A 62 3.64 14.71 0.20
CA VAL A 62 3.39 14.45 -1.23
C VAL A 62 4.48 15.15 -2.04
N MET A 63 5.21 14.36 -2.84
CA MET A 63 6.28 14.89 -3.68
C MET A 63 5.70 15.65 -4.88
N PRO A 64 6.35 16.74 -5.32
CA PRO A 64 5.84 17.56 -6.41
C PRO A 64 5.93 16.88 -7.78
N THR A 65 6.84 15.91 -7.94
CA THR A 65 7.03 15.16 -9.19
C THR A 65 6.27 13.84 -9.12
N PRO A 66 5.26 13.63 -9.98
CA PRO A 66 4.53 12.36 -10.05
C PRO A 66 5.36 11.28 -10.75
N ILE A 67 5.02 10.01 -10.47
CA ILE A 67 5.59 8.86 -11.17
C ILE A 67 4.57 8.39 -12.22
N PRO A 68 4.88 8.50 -13.52
CA PRO A 68 3.95 8.12 -14.58
C PRO A 68 3.45 6.67 -14.43
N ARG A 69 2.14 6.47 -14.58
CA ARG A 69 1.45 5.17 -14.47
C ARG A 69 1.50 4.49 -13.11
N LYS A 70 2.01 5.17 -12.05
CA LYS A 70 2.04 4.61 -10.70
C LYS A 70 0.64 4.18 -10.23
N GLY A 71 -0.38 5.01 -10.46
CA GLY A 71 -1.75 4.69 -10.10
C GLY A 71 -2.28 3.42 -10.78
N GLU A 72 -1.95 3.21 -12.05
CA GLU A 72 -2.33 1.98 -12.78
C GLU A 72 -1.68 0.74 -12.15
N VAL A 73 -0.38 0.80 -11.86
CA VAL A 73 0.36 -0.32 -11.26
C VAL A 73 -0.22 -0.68 -9.90
N LEU A 74 -0.42 0.29 -9.02
CA LEU A 74 -0.96 0.05 -7.68
C LEU A 74 -2.35 -0.58 -7.72
N THR A 75 -3.24 -0.07 -8.57
CA THR A 75 -4.59 -0.59 -8.72
C THR A 75 -4.60 -2.03 -9.22
N LEU A 76 -3.84 -2.33 -10.29
CA LEU A 76 -3.81 -3.66 -10.87
C LEU A 76 -3.14 -4.70 -9.97
N VAL A 77 -2.06 -4.33 -9.28
CA VAL A 77 -1.40 -5.21 -8.30
C VAL A 77 -2.33 -5.51 -7.14
N SER A 78 -3.01 -4.49 -6.61
CA SER A 78 -3.96 -4.68 -5.50
C SER A 78 -5.15 -5.57 -5.91
N ALA A 79 -5.76 -5.33 -7.07
CA ALA A 79 -6.84 -6.15 -7.59
C ALA A 79 -6.41 -7.62 -7.80
N TRP A 80 -5.19 -7.83 -8.30
CA TRP A 80 -4.61 -9.16 -8.48
C TRP A 80 -4.45 -9.91 -7.15
N TRP A 81 -4.06 -9.23 -6.07
CA TRP A 81 -3.95 -9.81 -4.75
C TRP A 81 -5.31 -10.06 -4.10
N PHE A 82 -6.27 -9.12 -4.23
CA PHE A 82 -7.63 -9.34 -3.73
C PHE A 82 -8.24 -10.63 -4.28
N ALA A 83 -8.06 -10.90 -5.58
CA ALA A 83 -8.57 -12.12 -6.19
C ALA A 83 -7.91 -13.40 -5.64
N ARG A 84 -6.69 -13.31 -5.07
CA ARG A 84 -5.91 -14.46 -4.55
C ARG A 84 -6.02 -14.69 -3.06
N THR A 85 -6.77 -13.86 -2.38
CA THR A 85 -6.93 -13.90 -0.91
C THR A 85 -8.39 -14.09 -0.49
N THR A 86 -9.31 -14.29 -1.44
CA THR A 86 -10.75 -14.43 -1.19
C THR A 86 -11.11 -15.64 -0.34
N ASP A 87 -10.30 -16.69 -0.37
CA ASP A 87 -10.44 -17.91 0.44
C ASP A 87 -9.97 -17.70 1.89
N LEU A 88 -9.19 -16.67 2.17
CA LEU A 88 -8.65 -16.35 3.50
C LEU A 88 -9.54 -15.34 4.25
N VAL A 89 -10.01 -14.34 3.54
CA VAL A 89 -10.83 -13.25 4.10
C VAL A 89 -11.66 -12.58 3.00
N PRO A 90 -12.93 -12.22 3.27
CA PRO A 90 -13.69 -11.37 2.37
C PRO A 90 -12.96 -10.05 2.12
N ASN A 91 -13.14 -9.46 0.94
CA ASN A 91 -12.56 -8.16 0.63
C ASN A 91 -13.58 -7.20 0.02
N HIS A 92 -13.24 -5.93 -0.05
CA HIS A 92 -14.12 -4.88 -0.52
C HIS A 92 -14.16 -4.71 -2.04
N PHE A 93 -13.31 -5.41 -2.76
CA PHE A 93 -13.15 -5.29 -4.21
C PHE A 93 -14.42 -5.69 -4.97
N LEU A 94 -14.83 -4.88 -5.94
CA LEU A 94 -15.92 -5.16 -6.85
C LEU A 94 -15.43 -5.28 -8.30
N SER A 95 -14.75 -4.26 -8.83
CA SER A 95 -14.23 -4.26 -10.20
C SER A 95 -13.07 -3.27 -10.39
N VAL A 96 -12.22 -3.58 -11.37
CA VAL A 96 -11.24 -2.64 -11.99
C VAL A 96 -11.48 -2.52 -13.49
N ASP A 97 -12.48 -3.23 -14.02
CA ASP A 97 -12.82 -3.17 -15.44
C ASP A 97 -13.51 -1.84 -15.76
N PRO A 98 -12.92 -0.99 -16.63
CA PRO A 98 -13.52 0.30 -16.93
C PRO A 98 -14.87 0.21 -17.64
N ASP A 99 -15.15 -0.87 -18.35
CA ASP A 99 -16.44 -1.06 -19.04
C ASP A 99 -17.52 -1.43 -18.02
N GLU A 100 -17.26 -2.38 -17.10
CA GLU A 100 -18.16 -2.72 -16.01
C GLU A 100 -18.45 -1.52 -15.10
N ILE A 101 -17.42 -0.72 -14.78
CA ILE A 101 -17.58 0.47 -13.93
C ILE A 101 -18.43 1.52 -14.63
N ALA A 102 -18.19 1.78 -15.93
CA ALA A 102 -18.98 2.75 -16.70
C ALA A 102 -20.42 2.28 -16.97
N GLU A 103 -20.65 0.99 -17.12
CA GLU A 103 -22.00 0.42 -17.25
C GLU A 103 -22.83 0.62 -15.97
N ARG A 104 -22.20 0.43 -14.79
CA ARG A 104 -22.86 0.65 -13.49
C ARG A 104 -23.05 2.12 -13.16
N HIS A 105 -22.13 2.98 -13.58
CA HIS A 105 -22.10 4.41 -13.30
C HIS A 105 -21.85 5.21 -14.60
N PRO A 106 -22.88 5.38 -15.46
CA PRO A 106 -22.73 5.99 -16.79
C PRO A 106 -22.15 7.40 -16.80
N ASP A 107 -22.36 8.16 -15.72
CA ASP A 107 -21.82 9.52 -15.56
C ASP A 107 -20.28 9.55 -15.50
N LEU A 108 -19.62 8.41 -15.28
CA LEU A 108 -18.16 8.30 -15.34
C LEU A 108 -17.63 8.20 -16.79
N ALA A 109 -18.48 7.80 -17.76
CA ALA A 109 -18.03 7.54 -19.13
C ALA A 109 -17.36 8.76 -19.81
N PRO A 110 -17.87 10.01 -19.68
CA PRO A 110 -17.22 11.20 -20.24
C PRO A 110 -15.81 11.49 -19.66
N HIS A 111 -15.53 10.99 -18.47
CA HIS A 111 -14.28 11.23 -17.73
C HIS A 111 -13.31 10.05 -17.78
N ARG A 112 -13.53 9.08 -18.68
CA ARG A 112 -12.84 7.79 -18.73
C ARG A 112 -11.31 7.91 -18.75
N GLU A 113 -10.75 8.88 -19.45
CA GLU A 113 -9.32 9.10 -19.54
C GLU A 113 -8.65 9.40 -18.19
N THR A 114 -9.39 9.97 -17.25
CA THR A 114 -8.90 10.37 -15.93
C THR A 114 -8.84 9.20 -14.95
N TRP A 115 -9.82 8.29 -15.00
CA TRP A 115 -10.02 7.28 -13.98
C TRP A 115 -9.79 5.83 -14.46
N ALA A 116 -9.94 5.54 -15.74
CA ALA A 116 -9.80 4.17 -16.24
C ALA A 116 -8.41 3.59 -15.95
N ARG A 117 -8.38 2.28 -15.68
CA ARG A 117 -7.18 1.48 -15.36
C ARG A 117 -6.49 1.80 -14.04
N ARG A 118 -6.77 2.96 -13.43
CA ARG A 118 -6.23 3.41 -12.14
C ARG A 118 -7.26 3.48 -11.03
N SER A 119 -8.48 3.03 -11.32
CA SER A 119 -9.59 3.05 -10.37
C SER A 119 -10.04 1.65 -10.00
N MET A 120 -10.49 1.54 -8.77
CA MET A 120 -11.11 0.34 -8.21
C MET A 120 -12.49 0.71 -7.67
N LEU A 121 -13.53 0.03 -8.16
CA LEU A 121 -14.87 0.09 -7.56
C LEU A 121 -14.87 -0.84 -6.33
N VAL A 122 -15.31 -0.32 -5.19
CA VAL A 122 -15.25 -1.06 -3.92
C VAL A 122 -16.52 -0.87 -3.10
N ARG A 123 -16.81 -1.85 -2.24
CA ARG A 123 -17.88 -1.75 -1.24
C ARG A 123 -17.56 -0.69 -0.19
N LYS A 124 -18.58 -0.04 0.34
CA LYS A 124 -18.47 0.83 1.51
C LYS A 124 -18.31 -0.01 2.76
N LEU A 125 -17.36 0.34 3.58
CA LEU A 125 -17.07 -0.32 4.86
C LEU A 125 -16.89 0.72 5.96
N HIS A 126 -16.97 0.26 7.21
CA HIS A 126 -16.56 1.01 8.40
C HIS A 126 -15.12 0.63 8.76
N PRO A 127 -14.11 1.49 8.49
CA PRO A 127 -12.72 1.15 8.73
C PRO A 127 -12.41 0.93 10.21
N PHE A 128 -11.53 -0.04 10.52
CA PHE A 128 -10.92 -0.10 11.84
C PHE A 128 -9.89 1.03 11.99
N PRO A 129 -9.78 1.66 13.17
CA PRO A 129 -8.85 2.77 13.43
C PRO A 129 -7.43 2.28 13.73
N VAL A 130 -7.02 1.19 13.13
CA VAL A 130 -5.70 0.56 13.29
C VAL A 130 -5.18 0.07 11.95
N GLU A 131 -3.87 0.05 11.81
CA GLU A 131 -3.17 -0.58 10.71
C GLU A 131 -2.60 -1.93 11.16
N CYS A 132 -2.74 -2.94 10.31
CA CYS A 132 -2.27 -4.30 10.57
C CYS A 132 -0.98 -4.54 9.80
N VAL A 133 0.17 -4.39 10.46
CA VAL A 133 1.48 -4.59 9.83
C VAL A 133 2.01 -5.98 10.17
N VAL A 134 2.44 -6.71 9.14
CA VAL A 134 3.13 -8.00 9.30
C VAL A 134 4.55 -7.86 8.79
N ARG A 135 5.50 -8.31 9.59
CA ARG A 135 6.93 -8.22 9.29
C ARG A 135 7.57 -9.60 9.30
N GLY A 136 8.07 -10.02 8.15
CA GLY A 136 8.88 -11.23 8.02
C GLY A 136 10.37 -10.97 8.08
N TYR A 137 10.75 -9.67 8.07
CA TYR A 137 12.13 -9.22 8.18
C TYR A 137 12.18 -7.94 9.00
N ILE A 138 13.28 -7.73 9.74
CA ILE A 138 13.46 -6.54 10.56
C ILE A 138 14.11 -5.42 9.75
N SER A 139 13.33 -4.43 9.33
CA SER A 139 13.80 -3.30 8.51
C SER A 139 13.05 -2.01 8.79
N GLY A 140 13.52 -0.89 8.28
CA GLY A 140 12.87 0.41 8.38
C GLY A 140 12.61 0.84 9.83
N SER A 141 11.35 1.22 10.16
CA SER A 141 10.99 1.65 11.52
C SER A 141 11.17 0.56 12.56
N ALA A 142 10.92 -0.72 12.20
CA ALA A 142 11.14 -1.84 13.11
C ALA A 142 12.62 -2.01 13.47
N TRP A 143 13.52 -1.85 12.51
CA TRP A 143 14.96 -1.88 12.77
C TRP A 143 15.40 -0.70 13.65
N LYS A 144 14.87 0.50 13.40
CA LYS A 144 15.15 1.68 14.23
C LYS A 144 14.69 1.48 15.67
N GLU A 145 13.48 0.94 15.89
CA GLU A 145 12.95 0.62 17.22
C GLU A 145 13.81 -0.45 17.92
N TYR A 146 14.07 -1.56 17.23
CA TYR A 146 14.88 -2.65 17.80
C TYR A 146 16.27 -2.19 18.22
N ARG A 147 16.95 -1.39 17.42
CA ARG A 147 18.25 -0.82 17.78
C ARG A 147 18.22 0.06 19.02
N ALA A 148 17.11 0.74 19.25
CA ALA A 148 16.95 1.65 20.37
C ALA A 148 16.58 0.94 21.67
N SER A 149 15.73 -0.10 21.59
CA SER A 149 15.08 -0.70 22.76
C SER A 149 15.12 -2.23 22.81
N GLY A 150 15.51 -2.91 21.75
CA GLY A 150 15.42 -4.36 21.65
C GLY A 150 14.00 -4.88 21.45
N THR A 151 13.06 -3.98 21.14
CA THR A 151 11.62 -4.31 21.00
C THR A 151 11.10 -4.06 19.58
N LEU A 152 9.93 -4.59 19.29
CA LEU A 152 9.11 -4.23 18.16
C LEU A 152 7.65 -4.10 18.62
N ALA A 153 7.05 -2.95 18.38
CA ALA A 153 5.73 -2.61 18.93
C ALA A 153 5.64 -2.80 20.45
N GLY A 154 6.71 -2.50 21.16
CA GLY A 154 6.84 -2.67 22.60
C GLY A 154 7.09 -4.11 23.08
N GLU A 155 7.06 -5.10 22.20
CA GLU A 155 7.34 -6.50 22.53
C GLU A 155 8.83 -6.85 22.31
N PRO A 156 9.49 -7.56 23.24
CA PRO A 156 10.92 -7.89 23.11
C PRO A 156 11.15 -8.86 21.95
N LEU A 157 12.22 -8.60 21.19
CA LEU A 157 12.70 -9.51 20.15
C LEU A 157 14.00 -10.22 20.60
N PRO A 158 14.37 -11.33 19.94
CA PRO A 158 15.66 -12.00 20.21
C PRO A 158 16.83 -11.04 20.10
N THR A 159 17.82 -11.20 20.96
CA THR A 159 19.06 -10.40 20.94
C THR A 159 19.97 -10.80 19.77
N GLY A 160 20.72 -9.83 19.24
CA GLY A 160 21.71 -10.06 18.19
C GLY A 160 21.18 -10.04 16.77
N LEU A 161 19.90 -9.62 16.55
CA LEU A 161 19.37 -9.41 15.20
C LEU A 161 20.15 -8.30 14.50
N GLN A 162 20.40 -8.51 13.22
CA GLN A 162 20.97 -7.54 12.30
C GLN A 162 19.89 -6.93 11.39
N GLU A 163 20.24 -5.80 10.76
CA GLU A 163 19.32 -5.19 9.79
C GLU A 163 18.96 -6.17 8.67
N SER A 164 17.69 -6.23 8.34
CA SER A 164 17.13 -7.14 7.35
C SER A 164 17.18 -8.62 7.71
N ASP A 165 17.49 -8.99 8.97
CA ASP A 165 17.34 -10.37 9.41
C ASP A 165 15.89 -10.84 9.26
N ARG A 166 15.76 -12.12 8.92
CA ARG A 166 14.45 -12.77 8.82
C ARG A 166 13.87 -12.99 10.23
N LEU A 167 12.60 -12.64 10.37
CA LEU A 167 11.80 -12.95 11.56
C LEU A 167 11.03 -14.25 11.29
N ASP A 168 11.26 -15.28 12.11
CA ASP A 168 10.60 -16.56 11.98
C ASP A 168 10.17 -17.07 13.35
N PRO A 169 8.85 -17.09 13.63
CA PRO A 169 7.74 -16.72 12.75
C PRO A 169 7.68 -15.21 12.44
N PRO A 170 6.95 -14.80 11.36
CA PRO A 170 6.68 -13.40 11.09
C PRO A 170 5.97 -12.71 12.27
N VAL A 171 6.33 -11.46 12.52
CA VAL A 171 5.79 -10.68 13.64
C VAL A 171 4.64 -9.79 13.19
N PHE A 172 3.52 -9.85 13.90
CA PHE A 172 2.43 -8.90 13.78
C PHE A 172 2.71 -7.70 14.68
N SER A 173 2.81 -6.51 14.10
CA SER A 173 3.10 -5.26 14.80
C SER A 173 2.08 -4.20 14.39
N PRO A 174 0.93 -4.11 15.06
CA PRO A 174 -0.10 -3.14 14.71
C PRO A 174 0.39 -1.70 14.93
N ALA A 175 -0.24 -0.76 14.21
CA ALA A 175 -0.02 0.65 14.41
C ALA A 175 -1.36 1.40 14.56
N THR A 176 -1.34 2.54 15.22
CA THR A 176 -2.46 3.47 15.19
C THR A 176 -2.59 4.07 13.80
N LYS A 177 -3.83 4.38 13.40
CA LYS A 177 -4.09 5.22 12.23
C LYS A 177 -4.21 6.66 12.72
N ALA A 178 -3.10 7.42 12.62
CA ALA A 178 -3.06 8.78 13.11
C ALA A 178 -3.96 9.70 12.25
N GLU A 179 -4.81 10.49 12.88
CA GLU A 179 -5.54 11.57 12.19
C GLU A 179 -4.60 12.72 11.80
N SER A 180 -3.52 12.90 12.56
CA SER A 180 -2.45 13.87 12.30
C SER A 180 -1.12 13.33 12.84
N GLY A 181 -0.01 13.54 12.09
CA GLY A 181 1.31 13.04 12.45
C GLY A 181 1.63 11.70 11.80
N HIS A 182 2.45 10.88 12.48
CA HIS A 182 2.89 9.57 11.98
C HIS A 182 2.15 8.44 12.69
N ASP A 183 1.89 7.36 11.96
CA ASP A 183 1.40 6.12 12.52
C ASP A 183 2.46 5.55 13.49
N GLU A 184 2.03 5.20 14.71
CA GLU A 184 2.90 4.68 15.75
C GLU A 184 2.66 3.18 15.95
N ASN A 185 3.73 2.40 15.99
CA ASN A 185 3.63 0.99 16.40
C ASN A 185 3.07 0.93 17.83
N ILE A 186 2.09 0.06 18.03
CA ILE A 186 1.48 -0.15 19.34
C ILE A 186 1.57 -1.62 19.75
N PRO A 187 1.67 -1.93 21.06
CA PRO A 187 1.58 -3.29 21.53
C PRO A 187 0.21 -3.91 21.23
N PHE A 188 0.17 -5.23 21.08
CA PHE A 188 -1.07 -5.94 20.75
C PHE A 188 -2.19 -5.68 21.78
N TRP A 189 -1.87 -5.65 23.08
CA TRP A 189 -2.86 -5.31 24.11
C TRP A 189 -3.50 -3.93 23.93
N ARG A 190 -2.75 -2.97 23.38
CA ARG A 190 -3.29 -1.63 23.09
C ARG A 190 -4.26 -1.68 21.92
N MET A 191 -3.96 -2.48 20.88
CA MET A 191 -4.90 -2.74 19.80
C MET A 191 -6.19 -3.38 20.32
N GLU A 192 -6.11 -4.36 21.26
CA GLU A 192 -7.28 -4.96 21.89
C GLU A 192 -8.17 -3.94 22.63
N GLN A 193 -7.56 -2.95 23.26
CA GLN A 193 -8.32 -1.85 23.90
C GLN A 193 -9.05 -0.97 22.87
N ILE A 194 -8.50 -0.80 21.67
CA ILE A 194 -9.06 0.07 20.63
C ILE A 194 -10.19 -0.64 19.86
N VAL A 195 -10.00 -1.88 19.47
CA VAL A 195 -10.92 -2.58 18.56
C VAL A 195 -11.70 -3.72 19.24
N GLY A 196 -11.34 -4.12 20.45
CA GLY A 196 -11.86 -5.28 21.19
C GLY A 196 -10.98 -6.52 20.99
N THR A 197 -10.97 -7.41 21.99
CA THR A 197 -10.09 -8.60 22.03
C THR A 197 -10.34 -9.55 20.86
N GLU A 198 -11.61 -9.92 20.61
CA GLU A 198 -11.95 -10.84 19.52
C GLU A 198 -11.62 -10.26 18.13
N PRO A 199 -12.01 -9.02 17.77
CA PRO A 199 -11.58 -8.42 16.51
C PRO A 199 -10.06 -8.30 16.39
N ALA A 200 -9.34 -7.91 17.43
CA ALA A 200 -7.88 -7.81 17.39
C ALA A 200 -7.22 -9.15 17.07
N ALA A 201 -7.64 -10.22 17.72
CA ALA A 201 -7.16 -11.57 17.43
C ALA A 201 -7.46 -11.99 16.00
N ARG A 202 -8.68 -11.74 15.51
CA ARG A 202 -9.06 -12.07 14.14
C ARG A 202 -8.27 -11.26 13.11
N LEU A 203 -8.07 -9.96 13.33
CA LEU A 203 -7.26 -9.09 12.46
C LEU A 203 -5.81 -9.58 12.38
N ARG A 204 -5.20 -9.95 13.49
CA ARG A 204 -3.87 -10.53 13.54
C ARG A 204 -3.80 -11.82 12.70
N ASP A 205 -4.70 -12.75 12.96
CA ASP A 205 -4.66 -14.09 12.36
C ASP A 205 -4.86 -14.03 10.84
N VAL A 206 -5.80 -13.21 10.35
CA VAL A 206 -6.02 -13.02 8.91
C VAL A 206 -4.86 -12.26 8.26
N SER A 207 -4.27 -11.28 8.93
CA SER A 207 -3.10 -10.56 8.42
C SER A 207 -1.90 -11.48 8.22
N LEU A 208 -1.63 -12.36 9.19
CA LEU A 208 -0.58 -13.37 9.10
C LEU A 208 -0.85 -14.38 7.97
N ALA A 209 -2.11 -14.81 7.80
CA ALA A 209 -2.49 -15.73 6.73
C ALA A 209 -2.34 -15.10 5.34
N VAL A 210 -2.80 -13.86 5.16
CA VAL A 210 -2.66 -13.11 3.89
C VAL A 210 -1.19 -12.86 3.58
N TYR A 211 -0.39 -12.48 4.57
CA TYR A 211 1.05 -12.31 4.42
C TYR A 211 1.76 -13.62 4.03
N ALA A 212 1.42 -14.74 4.66
CA ALA A 212 2.01 -16.04 4.35
C ALA A 212 1.75 -16.42 2.87
N ARG A 213 0.49 -16.28 2.40
CA ARG A 213 0.13 -16.47 0.99
C ARG A 213 0.94 -15.54 0.07
N GLY A 214 1.05 -14.26 0.43
CA GLY A 214 1.81 -13.28 -0.34
C GLY A 214 3.29 -13.65 -0.46
N ARG A 215 3.90 -14.04 0.66
CA ARG A 215 5.31 -14.46 0.73
C ARG A 215 5.60 -15.68 -0.17
N GLU A 216 4.72 -16.68 -0.15
CA GLU A 216 4.84 -17.89 -0.99
C GLU A 216 4.80 -17.53 -2.48
N VAL A 217 3.77 -16.81 -2.89
CA VAL A 217 3.57 -16.43 -4.30
C VAL A 217 4.67 -15.51 -4.82
N ALA A 218 5.13 -14.54 -4.00
CA ALA A 218 6.21 -13.63 -4.37
C ALA A 218 7.56 -14.39 -4.49
N ALA A 219 7.80 -15.37 -3.62
CA ALA A 219 9.02 -16.18 -3.65
C ALA A 219 9.18 -16.97 -4.95
N GLU A 220 8.07 -17.45 -5.56
CA GLU A 220 8.08 -18.11 -6.88
C GLU A 220 8.54 -17.16 -8.00
N LYS A 221 8.41 -15.85 -7.79
CA LYS A 221 8.83 -14.80 -8.74
C LYS A 221 10.19 -14.18 -8.38
N GLY A 222 10.92 -14.77 -7.43
CA GLY A 222 12.21 -14.25 -6.97
C GLY A 222 12.10 -12.96 -6.15
N ILE A 223 10.95 -12.70 -5.53
CA ILE A 223 10.68 -11.50 -4.73
C ILE A 223 10.48 -11.90 -3.26
N ILE A 224 11.09 -11.13 -2.37
CA ILE A 224 10.83 -11.17 -0.93
C ILE A 224 9.87 -10.03 -0.60
N ILE A 225 8.75 -10.35 0.06
CA ILE A 225 7.92 -9.35 0.74
C ILE A 225 8.45 -9.27 2.17
N ALA A 226 9.19 -8.21 2.48
CA ALA A 226 9.81 -8.07 3.79
C ALA A 226 8.81 -7.71 4.89
N ASP A 227 7.94 -6.78 4.60
CA ASP A 227 6.80 -6.41 5.43
C ASP A 227 5.65 -5.92 4.55
N THR A 228 4.48 -5.85 5.13
CA THR A 228 3.29 -5.30 4.49
C THR A 228 2.33 -4.74 5.53
N LYS A 229 1.59 -3.73 5.12
CA LYS A 229 0.52 -3.09 5.88
C LYS A 229 -0.82 -3.44 5.26
N PHE A 230 -1.75 -3.91 6.07
CA PHE A 230 -3.14 -4.14 5.70
C PHE A 230 -4.07 -3.20 6.43
N GLU A 231 -5.18 -2.87 5.77
CA GLU A 231 -6.30 -2.20 6.38
C GLU A 231 -7.56 -3.07 6.29
N PHE A 232 -8.39 -2.98 7.30
CA PHE A 232 -9.64 -3.74 7.39
C PHE A 232 -10.79 -2.83 7.78
N GLY A 233 -11.99 -3.26 7.42
CA GLY A 233 -13.23 -2.62 7.84
C GLY A 233 -14.28 -3.65 8.24
N ARG A 234 -15.40 -3.17 8.76
CA ARG A 234 -16.61 -3.96 9.00
C ARG A 234 -17.62 -3.66 7.91
N ASP A 235 -18.28 -4.69 7.41
CA ASP A 235 -19.45 -4.52 6.58
C ASP A 235 -20.73 -4.30 7.43
N GLY A 236 -21.90 -4.23 6.77
CA GLY A 236 -23.18 -4.01 7.45
C GLY A 236 -23.58 -5.11 8.44
N ASP A 237 -23.06 -6.32 8.25
CA ASP A 237 -23.32 -7.49 9.12
C ASP A 237 -22.25 -7.62 10.21
N GLY A 238 -21.27 -6.73 10.27
CA GLY A 238 -20.17 -6.71 11.23
C GLY A 238 -19.01 -7.62 10.87
N ALA A 239 -19.02 -8.26 9.70
CA ALA A 239 -17.92 -9.11 9.27
C ALA A 239 -16.65 -8.30 8.98
N ILE A 240 -15.49 -8.89 9.31
CA ILE A 240 -14.18 -8.30 9.00
C ILE A 240 -13.86 -8.50 7.53
N VAL A 241 -13.55 -7.41 6.84
CA VAL A 241 -13.33 -7.34 5.39
C VAL A 241 -12.00 -6.64 5.11
N LEU A 242 -11.14 -7.25 4.29
CA LEU A 242 -9.88 -6.65 3.85
C LEU A 242 -10.18 -5.51 2.87
N MET A 243 -9.52 -4.36 3.06
CA MET A 243 -9.80 -3.16 2.29
C MET A 243 -8.52 -2.40 1.90
N ASP A 244 -8.69 -1.27 1.26
CA ASP A 244 -7.70 -0.32 0.80
C ASP A 244 -6.81 -0.90 -0.31
N GLU A 245 -5.59 -1.28 -0.03
CA GLU A 245 -4.65 -1.89 -0.96
C GLU A 245 -3.97 -3.12 -0.34
N VAL A 246 -3.54 -4.06 -1.18
CA VAL A 246 -2.92 -5.29 -0.71
C VAL A 246 -1.60 -5.52 -1.42
N MET A 247 -0.53 -5.60 -0.62
CA MET A 247 0.82 -5.96 -1.06
C MET A 247 1.25 -5.22 -2.35
N THR A 248 1.13 -3.91 -2.31
CA THR A 248 1.59 -3.01 -3.37
C THR A 248 2.95 -2.41 -3.01
N PRO A 249 3.68 -1.82 -3.95
CA PRO A 249 4.90 -1.06 -3.64
C PRO A 249 4.71 0.14 -2.72
N ASP A 250 3.47 0.58 -2.46
CA ASP A 250 3.16 1.64 -1.51
C ASP A 250 2.94 1.12 -0.08
N SER A 251 2.36 -0.07 0.06
CA SER A 251 2.04 -0.68 1.36
C SER A 251 3.05 -1.71 1.84
N SER A 252 4.02 -2.11 1.02
CA SER A 252 4.93 -3.22 1.30
C SER A 252 6.36 -2.91 0.87
N ARG A 253 7.33 -3.62 1.47
CA ARG A 253 8.72 -3.67 1.00
C ARG A 253 8.93 -4.90 0.17
N PHE A 254 9.43 -4.70 -1.05
CA PHE A 254 9.76 -5.76 -2.01
C PHE A 254 11.26 -5.78 -2.28
N TRP A 255 11.92 -6.91 -2.03
CA TRP A 255 13.34 -7.07 -2.29
C TRP A 255 13.59 -8.13 -3.36
N PRO A 256 14.50 -7.90 -4.30
CA PRO A 256 15.00 -8.96 -5.17
C PRO A 256 15.67 -10.05 -4.34
N ARG A 257 15.19 -11.29 -4.44
CA ARG A 257 15.70 -12.41 -3.63
C ARG A 257 17.18 -12.68 -3.89
N GLU A 258 17.63 -12.49 -5.13
CA GLU A 258 19.01 -12.72 -5.53
C GLU A 258 20.00 -11.71 -4.91
N ALA A 259 19.53 -10.52 -4.55
CA ALA A 259 20.33 -9.45 -3.96
C ALA A 259 20.24 -9.40 -2.43
N TYR A 260 19.37 -10.23 -1.83
CA TYR A 260 19.15 -10.22 -0.39
C TYR A 260 20.38 -10.71 0.39
N GLY A 261 20.68 -10.00 1.47
CA GLY A 261 21.69 -10.40 2.47
C GLY A 261 21.48 -9.66 3.78
N PRO A 262 21.47 -10.36 4.94
CA PRO A 262 21.29 -9.75 6.25
C PRO A 262 22.45 -8.81 6.61
N GLY A 263 22.26 -7.98 7.64
CA GLY A 263 23.25 -7.06 8.17
C GLY A 263 23.38 -5.74 7.41
N ARG A 264 22.48 -5.46 6.47
CA ARG A 264 22.50 -4.24 5.65
C ARG A 264 21.12 -3.86 5.14
N GLY A 265 20.94 -2.62 4.68
CA GLY A 265 19.80 -2.21 3.85
C GLY A 265 19.75 -3.02 2.55
N GLN A 266 18.56 -3.22 2.00
CA GLN A 266 18.34 -4.04 0.81
C GLN A 266 18.02 -3.20 -0.41
N PRO A 267 18.48 -3.59 -1.63
CA PRO A 267 17.89 -3.09 -2.86
C PRO A 267 16.37 -3.33 -2.84
N SER A 268 15.59 -2.37 -3.28
CA SER A 268 14.14 -2.42 -3.12
C SER A 268 13.40 -2.06 -4.41
N LEU A 269 12.25 -2.71 -4.62
CA LEU A 269 11.34 -2.50 -5.75
C LEU A 269 10.11 -1.67 -5.36
N ASP A 270 10.18 -0.99 -4.23
CA ASP A 270 9.14 -0.13 -3.65
C ASP A 270 9.64 1.32 -3.51
N LYS A 271 9.08 2.08 -2.56
CA LYS A 271 9.45 3.48 -2.30
C LYS A 271 10.77 3.67 -1.53
N GLN A 272 11.49 2.61 -1.19
CA GLN A 272 12.69 2.73 -0.37
C GLN A 272 13.79 3.58 -1.05
N PRO A 273 14.08 3.44 -2.35
CA PRO A 273 15.07 4.30 -3.02
C PRO A 273 14.75 5.80 -2.89
N LEU A 274 13.46 6.16 -2.99
CA LEU A 274 13.02 7.54 -2.77
C LEU A 274 13.25 7.98 -1.31
N ARG A 275 12.95 7.10 -0.34
CA ARG A 275 13.17 7.40 1.08
C ARG A 275 14.64 7.58 1.41
N ASP A 276 15.50 6.71 0.90
CA ASP A 276 16.94 6.76 1.13
C ASP A 276 17.53 8.08 0.61
N TRP A 277 17.18 8.44 -0.62
CA TRP A 277 17.59 9.72 -1.20
C TRP A 277 17.08 10.94 -0.41
N LEU A 278 15.83 10.90 0.07
CA LEU A 278 15.28 11.97 0.91
C LEU A 278 15.96 12.02 2.29
N GLU A 279 16.35 10.89 2.88
CA GLU A 279 17.14 10.86 4.13
C GLU A 279 18.54 11.45 3.93
N GLU A 280 19.19 11.20 2.79
CA GLU A 280 20.45 11.86 2.42
C GLU A 280 20.28 13.39 2.34
N LEU A 281 19.23 13.87 1.67
CA LEU A 281 18.93 15.31 1.63
C LEU A 281 18.69 15.91 3.01
N CYS A 282 18.04 15.18 3.92
CA CYS A 282 17.89 15.61 5.31
C CYS A 282 19.24 15.71 6.03
N ALA A 283 20.12 14.71 5.87
CA ALA A 283 21.43 14.69 6.48
C ALA A 283 22.34 15.84 5.99
N GLU A 284 22.17 16.24 4.73
CA GLU A 284 22.86 17.38 4.12
C GLU A 284 22.20 18.76 4.45
N GLY A 285 21.10 18.78 5.21
CA GLY A 285 20.35 19.99 5.52
C GLY A 285 19.63 20.63 4.31
N ARG A 286 19.42 19.88 3.23
CA ARG A 286 18.78 20.31 1.98
C ARG A 286 17.27 20.07 1.97
N TRP A 287 16.75 19.30 2.90
CA TRP A 287 15.32 19.04 3.09
C TRP A 287 15.02 18.81 4.57
N ASP A 288 13.88 19.29 5.04
CA ASP A 288 13.44 19.28 6.43
C ASP A 288 12.16 18.44 6.65
N LYS A 289 11.81 17.56 5.72
CA LYS A 289 10.58 16.77 5.68
C LYS A 289 9.30 17.60 5.55
N THR A 290 9.40 18.83 5.07
CA THR A 290 8.23 19.64 4.68
C THR A 290 8.00 19.57 3.17
N ALA A 291 6.78 19.95 2.72
CA ALA A 291 6.46 19.97 1.31
C ALA A 291 7.43 20.94 0.57
N PRO A 292 8.21 20.46 -0.42
CA PRO A 292 9.18 21.30 -1.11
C PRO A 292 8.46 22.37 -1.94
N ARG A 293 8.92 23.62 -1.85
CA ARG A 293 8.39 24.76 -2.61
C ARG A 293 8.70 24.66 -4.12
N HIS A 294 9.71 23.87 -4.49
CA HIS A 294 10.15 23.65 -5.86
C HIS A 294 10.29 22.13 -6.12
N PRO A 295 10.11 21.69 -7.38
CA PRO A 295 10.32 20.30 -7.73
C PRO A 295 11.72 19.81 -7.29
N LEU A 296 11.77 18.79 -6.46
CA LEU A 296 12.99 18.04 -6.24
C LEU A 296 13.26 17.24 -7.52
N SER A 297 14.49 17.29 -8.03
CA SER A 297 14.82 16.52 -9.22
C SER A 297 14.88 15.03 -8.87
N LEU A 298 13.91 14.26 -9.35
CA LEU A 298 13.86 12.79 -9.20
C LEU A 298 14.59 12.06 -10.34
N ILE A 299 15.39 12.79 -11.17
CA ILE A 299 16.02 12.26 -12.38
C ILE A 299 17.07 11.16 -12.07
N HIS A 300 17.44 10.98 -10.81
CA HIS A 300 18.49 10.04 -10.39
C HIS A 300 18.01 8.89 -9.51
N ILE A 301 16.70 8.61 -9.47
CA ILE A 301 16.13 7.48 -8.74
C ILE A 301 15.78 6.35 -9.69
#